data_bb7f4d92166da82f5bdd87b99a94f36b
#
_entry.id   bb7f4d92166da82f5bdd87b99a94f36b
#
_cell.length_a   1.000
_cell.length_b   1.000
_cell.length_c   1.000
_cell.angle_alpha   90.00
_cell.angle_beta   90.00
_cell.angle_gamma   90.00
#
_symmetry.space_group_name_H-M   'P 1'
#
loop_
_entity.id
_entity.type
_entity.pdbx_description
1 polymer ?
#
loop_
_entity_poly.entity_id
_entity_poly.type
_entity_poly.pdbx_seq_one_letter_code
_entity_poly.pdbx_strand_id
1 'polypeptide(L)'
;MITVNQIYEAMQAIAPLELAEHWDNPGLLVDCGGAVHRVLAALDITPEVVAEAAAKQCEMIVSHHPVIFDPLKKIGPQDVPFQLVQAGISAICMHTNLDAAEGGVNEVLAGIFDMKNMETFAEGCGRVGAIEEIAVPELARKAQQELAARCNQPKNGPAVQVKFVDAGKPVKRLAVISGAGGSLFADAIAMGADCLLTGEANHHHAIDAKRLGLSLIAAGHYATEFPVTAAVAAKLRAALPELEVLVSTENRDPYTYL
;
A
#
# COMPACT_ATOMS: atom_id res chain seq x y z
N MET A 1 15.86 4.24 24.97
CA MET A 1 16.55 3.74 23.77
C MET A 1 15.70 2.61 23.22
N ILE A 2 15.14 2.78 22.04
CA ILE A 2 14.21 1.83 21.43
C ILE A 2 15.02 0.77 20.66
N THR A 3 14.63 -0.49 20.76
CA THR A 3 15.28 -1.62 20.06
C THR A 3 14.50 -2.00 18.80
N VAL A 4 15.16 -2.73 17.87
CA VAL A 4 14.52 -3.32 16.69
C VAL A 4 13.29 -4.14 17.08
N ASN A 5 13.37 -4.97 18.13
CA ASN A 5 12.27 -5.81 18.57
C ASN A 5 11.07 -5.00 19.09
N GLN A 6 11.29 -3.90 19.80
CA GLN A 6 10.17 -3.05 20.26
C GLN A 6 9.41 -2.41 19.10
N ILE A 7 10.11 -2.02 18.02
CA ILE A 7 9.45 -1.52 16.81
C ILE A 7 8.71 -2.65 16.10
N TYR A 8 9.31 -3.84 16.04
CA TYR A 8 8.66 -5.01 15.46
C TYR A 8 7.39 -5.40 16.21
N GLU A 9 7.41 -5.41 17.55
CA GLU A 9 6.21 -5.63 18.37
C GLU A 9 5.13 -4.55 18.12
N ALA A 10 5.53 -3.29 18.01
CA ALA A 10 4.61 -2.20 17.68
C ALA A 10 4.00 -2.39 16.28
N MET A 11 4.79 -2.83 15.30
CA MET A 11 4.28 -3.12 13.95
C MET A 11 3.35 -4.34 13.93
N GLN A 12 3.61 -5.38 14.72
CA GLN A 12 2.69 -6.51 14.87
C GLN A 12 1.38 -6.11 15.56
N ALA A 13 1.40 -5.15 16.47
CA ALA A 13 0.17 -4.59 17.04
C ALA A 13 -0.64 -3.75 16.04
N ILE A 14 0.02 -3.13 15.05
CA ILE A 14 -0.63 -2.37 13.97
C ILE A 14 -1.19 -3.31 12.89
N ALA A 15 -0.44 -4.34 12.54
CA ALA A 15 -0.78 -5.31 11.50
C ALA A 15 -0.32 -6.73 11.94
N PRO A 16 -1.17 -7.47 12.68
CA PRO A 16 -0.86 -8.81 13.15
C PRO A 16 -0.45 -9.76 12.01
N LEU A 17 0.59 -10.55 12.23
CA LEU A 17 1.12 -11.46 11.21
C LEU A 17 0.12 -12.57 10.83
N GLU A 18 -0.80 -12.91 11.72
CA GLU A 18 -1.85 -13.89 11.50
C GLU A 18 -2.84 -13.47 10.41
N LEU A 19 -2.86 -12.19 10.04
CA LEU A 19 -3.66 -11.65 8.94
C LEU A 19 -2.99 -11.85 7.57
N ALA A 20 -1.73 -12.26 7.54
CA ALA A 20 -1.01 -12.42 6.28
C ALA A 20 -1.49 -13.65 5.50
N GLU A 21 -1.49 -13.51 4.19
CA GLU A 21 -1.66 -14.64 3.27
C GLU A 21 -0.58 -15.69 3.46
N HIS A 22 -0.93 -16.96 3.34
CA HIS A 22 -0.03 -18.10 3.60
C HIS A 22 1.22 -18.18 2.70
N TRP A 23 1.20 -17.51 1.55
CA TRP A 23 2.30 -17.43 0.59
C TRP A 23 3.20 -16.21 0.80
N ASP A 24 2.81 -15.30 1.69
CA ASP A 24 3.47 -14.02 1.92
C ASP A 24 4.69 -14.15 2.85
N ASN A 25 5.55 -13.12 2.88
CA ASN A 25 6.73 -13.07 3.74
C ASN A 25 6.84 -11.73 4.49
N PRO A 26 5.84 -11.35 5.32
CA PRO A 26 5.94 -10.15 6.15
C PRO A 26 6.81 -10.40 7.39
N GLY A 27 7.27 -9.32 8.01
CA GLY A 27 7.96 -9.35 9.29
C GLY A 27 9.31 -8.65 9.30
N LEU A 28 10.13 -8.98 10.26
CA LEU A 28 11.52 -8.49 10.38
C LEU A 28 12.41 -9.29 9.42
N LEU A 29 12.67 -8.73 8.25
CA LEU A 29 13.36 -9.43 7.15
C LEU A 29 14.88 -9.17 7.13
N VAL A 30 15.33 -8.03 7.66
CA VAL A 30 16.76 -7.72 7.84
C VAL A 30 16.92 -7.16 9.24
N ASP A 31 17.73 -7.81 10.05
CA ASP A 31 18.05 -7.39 11.41
C ASP A 31 19.55 -7.07 11.51
N CYS A 32 19.86 -5.79 11.69
CA CYS A 32 21.22 -5.32 11.93
C CYS A 32 21.50 -5.07 13.42
N GLY A 33 20.49 -5.30 14.28
CA GLY A 33 20.60 -5.07 15.73
C GLY A 33 20.69 -3.59 16.11
N GLY A 34 21.06 -3.35 17.35
CA GLY A 34 21.33 -2.00 17.85
C GLY A 34 20.10 -1.25 18.35
N ALA A 35 20.33 0.01 18.68
CA ALA A 35 19.30 0.95 19.06
C ALA A 35 18.78 1.67 17.82
N VAL A 36 17.49 1.99 17.82
CA VAL A 36 16.84 2.72 16.75
C VAL A 36 16.29 4.04 17.30
N HIS A 37 16.68 5.13 16.68
CA HIS A 37 16.24 6.48 17.02
C HIS A 37 15.35 7.03 15.90
N ARG A 38 15.62 6.61 14.66
CA ARG A 38 14.93 7.12 13.48
C ARG A 38 14.54 6.00 12.53
N VAL A 39 13.28 6.03 12.09
CA VAL A 39 12.69 5.09 11.14
C VAL A 39 12.27 5.82 9.89
N LEU A 40 12.50 5.22 8.72
CA LEU A 40 11.95 5.68 7.44
C LEU A 40 10.78 4.76 7.04
N ALA A 41 9.58 5.30 6.91
CA ALA A 41 8.42 4.60 6.36
C ALA A 41 8.40 4.74 4.84
N ALA A 42 8.22 3.63 4.13
CA ALA A 42 8.19 3.56 2.67
C ALA A 42 7.16 2.54 2.19
N LEU A 43 6.79 2.57 0.91
CA LEU A 43 6.04 1.49 0.27
C LEU A 43 7.01 0.38 -0.15
N ASP A 44 8.04 0.76 -0.91
CA ASP A 44 9.09 -0.13 -1.42
C ASP A 44 10.44 0.20 -0.81
N ILE A 45 11.30 -0.80 -0.61
CA ILE A 45 12.70 -0.59 -0.28
C ILE A 45 13.52 -0.71 -1.56
N THR A 46 13.75 0.42 -2.22
CA THR A 46 14.62 0.52 -3.39
C THR A 46 16.04 0.98 -3.00
N PRO A 47 17.06 0.87 -3.88
CA PRO A 47 18.38 1.44 -3.61
C PRO A 47 18.34 2.94 -3.25
N GLU A 48 17.44 3.71 -3.87
CA GLU A 48 17.25 5.13 -3.59
C GLU A 48 16.69 5.35 -2.18
N VAL A 49 15.75 4.51 -1.74
CA VAL A 49 15.17 4.55 -0.38
C VAL A 49 16.21 4.14 0.66
N VAL A 50 17.08 3.15 0.38
CA VAL A 50 18.20 2.80 1.27
C VAL A 50 19.18 3.97 1.38
N ALA A 51 19.52 4.61 0.25
CA ALA A 51 20.40 5.78 0.25
C ALA A 51 19.79 6.97 1.01
N GLU A 52 18.47 7.20 0.87
CA GLU A 52 17.73 8.21 1.64
C GLU A 52 17.80 7.91 3.15
N ALA A 53 17.54 6.66 3.55
CA ALA A 53 17.59 6.24 4.95
C ALA A 53 18.99 6.47 5.54
N ALA A 54 20.04 6.07 4.83
CA ALA A 54 21.41 6.28 5.25
C ALA A 54 21.76 7.79 5.37
N ALA A 55 21.37 8.60 4.40
CA ALA A 55 21.61 10.05 4.41
C ALA A 55 20.86 10.75 5.57
N LYS A 56 19.68 10.27 5.93
CA LYS A 56 18.87 10.76 7.05
C LYS A 56 19.24 10.10 8.38
N GLN A 57 20.25 9.23 8.40
CA GLN A 57 20.69 8.50 9.60
C GLN A 57 19.55 7.68 10.24
N CYS A 58 18.74 7.02 9.41
CA CYS A 58 17.74 6.07 9.89
C CYS A 58 18.40 4.72 10.10
N GLU A 59 18.17 4.10 11.26
CA GLU A 59 18.66 2.77 11.57
C GLU A 59 17.69 1.67 11.12
N MET A 60 16.48 2.06 10.68
CA MET A 60 15.46 1.11 10.23
C MET A 60 14.59 1.69 9.12
N ILE A 61 14.15 0.81 8.21
CA ILE A 61 13.07 1.09 7.26
C ILE A 61 11.88 0.19 7.61
N VAL A 62 10.68 0.76 7.64
CA VAL A 62 9.42 0.02 7.69
C VAL A 62 8.72 0.19 6.35
N SER A 63 8.46 -0.91 5.65
CA SER A 63 7.84 -0.90 4.32
C SER A 63 6.58 -1.74 4.26
N HIS A 64 5.81 -1.53 3.20
CA HIS A 64 4.70 -2.42 2.84
C HIS A 64 5.22 -3.65 2.09
N HIS A 65 5.89 -3.46 0.96
CA HIS A 65 6.38 -4.57 0.17
C HIS A 65 7.60 -5.25 0.79
N PRO A 66 7.63 -6.60 0.81
CA PRO A 66 8.73 -7.37 1.35
C PRO A 66 10.01 -7.18 0.53
N VAL A 67 11.09 -6.77 1.19
CA VAL A 67 12.42 -6.67 0.54
C VAL A 67 13.02 -8.03 0.21
N ILE A 68 12.52 -9.08 0.86
CA ILE A 68 12.78 -10.49 0.56
C ILE A 68 11.42 -11.16 0.42
N PHE A 69 11.00 -11.46 -0.81
CA PHE A 69 9.75 -12.18 -1.06
C PHE A 69 9.98 -13.69 -1.14
N ASP A 70 10.89 -14.11 -2.01
CA ASP A 70 11.33 -15.50 -2.14
C ASP A 70 12.65 -15.75 -1.40
N PRO A 71 12.92 -16.99 -0.94
CA PRO A 71 14.19 -17.35 -0.32
C PRO A 71 15.39 -17.05 -1.21
N LEU A 72 16.34 -16.28 -0.70
CA LEU A 72 17.55 -15.89 -1.44
C LEU A 72 18.52 -17.08 -1.54
N LYS A 73 18.94 -17.42 -2.76
CA LYS A 73 19.97 -18.47 -3.03
C LYS A 73 21.40 -17.92 -2.98
N LYS A 74 21.56 -16.63 -3.21
CA LYS A 74 22.83 -15.89 -3.10
C LYS A 74 22.51 -14.43 -2.83
N ILE A 75 23.48 -13.70 -2.30
CA ILE A 75 23.37 -12.26 -2.05
C ILE A 75 24.64 -11.57 -2.55
N GLY A 76 24.51 -10.39 -3.11
CA GLY A 76 25.59 -9.61 -3.66
C GLY A 76 25.34 -8.10 -3.63
N PRO A 77 26.31 -7.27 -4.02
CA PRO A 77 26.25 -5.81 -3.86
C PRO A 77 25.09 -5.10 -4.56
N GLN A 78 24.47 -5.75 -5.54
CA GLN A 78 23.31 -5.19 -6.25
C GLN A 78 21.98 -5.52 -5.57
N ASP A 79 21.97 -6.46 -4.61
CA ASP A 79 20.76 -6.86 -3.93
C ASP A 79 20.45 -5.89 -2.78
N VAL A 80 19.23 -5.43 -2.69
CA VAL A 80 18.79 -4.47 -1.66
C VAL A 80 19.05 -5.00 -0.23
N PRO A 81 18.79 -6.28 0.09
CA PRO A 81 19.14 -6.82 1.40
C PRO A 81 20.64 -6.72 1.75
N PHE A 82 21.53 -6.85 0.76
CA PHE A 82 22.98 -6.64 0.98
C PHE A 82 23.27 -5.16 1.31
N GLN A 83 22.65 -4.24 0.58
CA GLN A 83 22.84 -2.79 0.79
C GLN A 83 22.34 -2.36 2.17
N LEU A 84 21.21 -2.91 2.63
CA LEU A 84 20.69 -2.70 3.99
C LEU A 84 21.69 -3.15 5.05
N VAL A 85 22.18 -4.38 4.95
CA VAL A 85 23.19 -4.93 5.88
C VAL A 85 24.47 -4.09 5.85
N GLN A 86 24.96 -3.70 4.67
CA GLN A 86 26.15 -2.87 4.52
C GLN A 86 25.97 -1.48 5.14
N ALA A 87 24.77 -0.92 5.09
CA ALA A 87 24.44 0.36 5.70
C ALA A 87 24.10 0.27 7.20
N GLY A 88 23.96 -0.95 7.75
CA GLY A 88 23.55 -1.17 9.13
C GLY A 88 22.07 -0.81 9.37
N ILE A 89 21.22 -0.93 8.35
CA ILE A 89 19.80 -0.56 8.39
C ILE A 89 18.96 -1.82 8.46
N SER A 90 18.14 -1.94 9.50
CA SER A 90 17.15 -3.03 9.65
C SER A 90 15.92 -2.76 8.78
N ALA A 91 15.21 -3.84 8.38
CA ALA A 91 13.98 -3.73 7.59
C ALA A 91 12.86 -4.59 8.14
N ILE A 92 11.73 -3.96 8.42
CA ILE A 92 10.45 -4.60 8.74
C ILE A 92 9.50 -4.35 7.58
N CYS A 93 8.86 -5.43 7.08
CA CYS A 93 7.90 -5.34 5.99
C CYS A 93 6.55 -5.89 6.47
N MET A 94 5.47 -5.14 6.24
CA MET A 94 4.09 -5.55 6.54
C MET A 94 3.29 -5.45 5.24
N HIS A 95 2.94 -6.58 4.65
CA HIS A 95 2.38 -6.70 3.31
C HIS A 95 0.89 -7.06 3.39
N THR A 96 0.50 -8.28 3.05
CA THR A 96 -0.91 -8.67 3.03
C THR A 96 -1.59 -8.58 4.41
N ASN A 97 -0.84 -8.75 5.48
CA ASN A 97 -1.33 -8.49 6.84
C ASN A 97 -1.69 -7.01 7.05
N LEU A 98 -0.97 -6.06 6.45
CA LEU A 98 -1.30 -4.63 6.50
C LEU A 98 -2.47 -4.28 5.56
N ASP A 99 -2.65 -5.03 4.45
CA ASP A 99 -3.83 -4.90 3.59
C ASP A 99 -5.12 -5.23 4.34
N ALA A 100 -5.08 -6.29 5.15
CA ALA A 100 -6.23 -6.79 5.90
C ALA A 100 -6.48 -6.04 7.22
N ALA A 101 -5.44 -5.46 7.83
CA ALA A 101 -5.49 -4.84 9.14
C ALA A 101 -6.46 -3.66 9.23
N GLU A 102 -7.01 -3.44 10.44
CA GLU A 102 -7.78 -2.24 10.78
C GLU A 102 -6.89 -0.99 10.68
N GLY A 103 -7.35 0.00 9.91
CA GLY A 103 -6.57 1.20 9.58
C GLY A 103 -5.31 0.89 8.76
N GLY A 104 -5.28 -0.25 8.05
CA GLY A 104 -4.27 -0.63 7.07
C GLY A 104 -4.55 -0.07 5.68
N VAL A 105 -3.91 -0.65 4.65
CA VAL A 105 -3.89 -0.10 3.28
C VAL A 105 -5.29 0.16 2.75
N ASN A 106 -6.16 -0.86 2.80
CA ASN A 106 -7.47 -0.78 2.19
C ASN A 106 -8.47 0.08 2.99
N GLU A 107 -8.30 0.23 4.30
CA GLU A 107 -9.10 1.20 5.08
C GLU A 107 -8.62 2.64 4.87
N VAL A 108 -7.32 2.86 4.72
CA VAL A 108 -6.79 4.17 4.34
C VAL A 108 -7.31 4.56 2.96
N LEU A 109 -7.28 3.63 1.99
CA LEU A 109 -7.82 3.86 0.66
C LEU A 109 -9.33 4.15 0.70
N ALA A 110 -10.11 3.36 1.45
CA ALA A 110 -11.55 3.58 1.63
C ALA A 110 -11.86 4.94 2.26
N GLY A 111 -11.05 5.35 3.23
CA GLY A 111 -11.17 6.66 3.89
C GLY A 111 -11.00 7.85 2.95
N ILE A 112 -10.18 7.73 1.89
CA ILE A 112 -10.00 8.76 0.86
C ILE A 112 -11.33 9.07 0.12
N PHE A 113 -12.21 8.06 0.04
CA PHE A 113 -13.50 8.17 -0.66
C PHE A 113 -14.69 8.37 0.30
N ASP A 114 -14.44 8.63 1.58
CA ASP A 114 -15.47 8.83 2.62
C ASP A 114 -16.44 7.66 2.75
N MET A 115 -15.99 6.43 2.51
CA MET A 115 -16.80 5.22 2.57
C MET A 115 -17.40 5.03 3.97
N LYS A 116 -18.69 4.66 4.00
CA LYS A 116 -19.47 4.41 5.23
C LYS A 116 -19.98 2.97 5.26
N ASN A 117 -20.23 2.47 6.47
CA ASN A 117 -20.77 1.12 6.69
C ASN A 117 -19.96 0.07 5.93
N MET A 118 -18.65 0.10 6.15
CA MET A 118 -17.71 -0.77 5.45
C MET A 118 -17.86 -2.22 5.92
N GLU A 119 -17.80 -3.12 4.95
CA GLU A 119 -17.71 -4.56 5.12
C GLU A 119 -16.42 -5.04 4.45
N THR A 120 -15.87 -6.14 4.95
CA THR A 120 -14.69 -6.77 4.33
C THR A 120 -15.10 -7.80 3.28
N PHE A 121 -14.26 -8.00 2.26
CA PHE A 121 -14.38 -9.07 1.28
C PHE A 121 -12.99 -9.56 0.87
N ALA A 122 -12.90 -10.58 0.01
CA ALA A 122 -11.62 -11.13 -0.43
C ALA A 122 -10.70 -11.47 0.76
N GLU A 123 -11.15 -12.39 1.62
CA GLU A 123 -10.41 -12.87 2.80
C GLU A 123 -9.96 -11.76 3.77
N GLY A 124 -10.68 -10.63 3.77
CA GLY A 124 -10.39 -9.49 4.64
C GLY A 124 -9.53 -8.38 3.99
N CYS A 125 -8.95 -8.63 2.82
CA CYS A 125 -8.12 -7.61 2.15
C CYS A 125 -8.94 -6.46 1.56
N GLY A 126 -10.09 -6.72 0.92
CA GLY A 126 -10.92 -5.67 0.34
C GLY A 126 -11.87 -4.99 1.33
N ARG A 127 -12.30 -3.79 0.99
CA ARG A 127 -13.37 -3.05 1.69
C ARG A 127 -14.46 -2.66 0.72
N VAL A 128 -15.72 -2.82 1.12
CA VAL A 128 -16.89 -2.39 0.36
C VAL A 128 -17.82 -1.57 1.25
N GLY A 129 -18.33 -0.46 0.76
CA GLY A 129 -19.18 0.42 1.56
C GLY A 129 -19.93 1.46 0.74
N ALA A 130 -20.81 2.21 1.40
CA ALA A 130 -21.59 3.25 0.79
C ALA A 130 -20.77 4.53 0.60
N ILE A 131 -20.95 5.20 -0.54
CA ILE A 131 -20.45 6.55 -0.81
C ILE A 131 -21.61 7.45 -1.25
N GLU A 132 -21.38 8.74 -1.31
CA GLU A 132 -22.30 9.67 -1.98
C GLU A 132 -22.43 9.29 -3.47
N GLU A 133 -23.65 9.32 -4.00
CA GLU A 133 -23.92 8.94 -5.39
C GLU A 133 -23.11 9.77 -6.37
N ILE A 134 -22.32 9.13 -7.22
CA ILE A 134 -21.42 9.79 -8.15
C ILE A 134 -21.35 9.04 -9.49
N ALA A 135 -21.20 9.76 -10.60
CA ALA A 135 -20.97 9.15 -11.90
C ALA A 135 -19.55 8.56 -11.98
N VAL A 136 -19.38 7.43 -12.69
CA VAL A 136 -18.09 6.73 -12.80
C VAL A 136 -16.95 7.64 -13.32
N PRO A 137 -17.13 8.46 -14.38
CA PRO A 137 -16.07 9.37 -14.84
C PRO A 137 -15.68 10.43 -13.80
N GLU A 138 -16.61 10.85 -12.94
CA GLU A 138 -16.34 11.81 -11.86
C GLU A 138 -15.59 11.13 -10.71
N LEU A 139 -15.99 9.92 -10.34
CA LEU A 139 -15.28 9.11 -9.35
C LEU A 139 -13.83 8.82 -9.81
N ALA A 140 -13.62 8.51 -11.10
CA ALA A 140 -12.30 8.31 -11.66
C ALA A 140 -11.44 9.58 -11.59
N ARG A 141 -12.01 10.77 -11.86
CA ARG A 141 -11.29 12.06 -11.69
C ARG A 141 -10.99 12.34 -10.22
N LYS A 142 -11.95 12.08 -9.31
CA LYS A 142 -11.73 12.19 -7.86
C LYS A 142 -10.57 11.28 -7.44
N ALA A 143 -10.56 10.02 -7.89
CA ALA A 143 -9.48 9.09 -7.60
C ALA A 143 -8.12 9.63 -8.07
N GLN A 144 -8.03 10.12 -9.30
CA GLN A 144 -6.78 10.70 -9.81
C GLN A 144 -6.29 11.88 -8.95
N GLN A 145 -7.17 12.80 -8.59
CA GLN A 145 -6.83 14.01 -7.84
C GLN A 145 -6.42 13.68 -6.40
N GLU A 146 -7.23 12.87 -5.71
CA GLU A 146 -7.03 12.55 -4.30
C GLU A 146 -5.78 11.69 -4.09
N LEU A 147 -5.51 10.74 -4.98
CA LEU A 147 -4.32 9.90 -4.90
C LEU A 147 -3.06 10.69 -5.30
N ALA A 148 -3.12 11.52 -6.35
CA ALA A 148 -1.99 12.36 -6.74
C ALA A 148 -1.58 13.34 -5.62
N ALA A 149 -2.52 13.85 -4.85
CA ALA A 149 -2.24 14.74 -3.72
C ALA A 149 -1.52 14.05 -2.54
N ARG A 150 -1.59 12.72 -2.48
CA ARG A 150 -1.02 11.89 -1.40
C ARG A 150 0.25 11.13 -1.79
N CYS A 151 0.57 11.11 -3.08
CA CYS A 151 1.77 10.45 -3.61
C CYS A 151 2.95 11.40 -3.73
N ASN A 152 4.15 10.87 -3.66
CA ASN A 152 5.33 11.62 -4.05
C ASN A 152 5.27 11.94 -5.55
N GLN A 153 5.59 13.18 -5.88
CA GLN A 153 5.53 13.62 -7.27
C GLN A 153 6.63 12.94 -8.11
N PRO A 154 6.31 12.45 -9.31
CA PRO A 154 7.31 11.90 -10.21
C PRO A 154 8.25 13.02 -10.69
N LYS A 155 9.43 12.62 -11.18
CA LYS A 155 10.35 13.59 -11.78
C LYS A 155 9.82 14.20 -13.08
N ASN A 156 8.99 13.43 -13.81
CA ASN A 156 8.38 13.82 -15.08
C ASN A 156 6.98 13.17 -15.21
N GLY A 157 6.08 13.86 -15.90
CA GLY A 157 4.73 13.36 -16.18
C GLY A 157 3.74 13.53 -15.02
N PRO A 158 2.51 13.06 -15.18
CA PRO A 158 1.50 13.10 -14.15
C PRO A 158 1.80 12.10 -13.02
N ALA A 159 1.45 12.47 -11.79
CA ALA A 159 1.68 11.64 -10.62
C ALA A 159 0.83 10.35 -10.62
N VAL A 160 -0.36 10.40 -11.20
CA VAL A 160 -1.30 9.27 -11.25
C VAL A 160 -2.02 9.27 -12.58
N GLN A 161 -2.07 8.10 -13.22
CA GLN A 161 -2.96 7.85 -14.35
C GLN A 161 -4.08 6.90 -13.95
N VAL A 162 -5.30 7.25 -14.34
CA VAL A 162 -6.49 6.44 -14.06
C VAL A 162 -7.10 5.97 -15.37
N LYS A 163 -7.38 4.68 -15.46
CA LYS A 163 -8.19 4.09 -16.53
C LYS A 163 -9.43 3.45 -15.92
N PHE A 164 -10.55 3.52 -16.63
CA PHE A 164 -11.80 2.97 -16.13
C PHE A 164 -12.67 2.38 -17.22
N VAL A 165 -13.58 1.50 -16.82
CA VAL A 165 -14.74 1.09 -17.61
C VAL A 165 -16.00 1.45 -16.85
N ASP A 166 -16.99 1.97 -17.59
CA ASP A 166 -18.29 2.37 -17.08
C ASP A 166 -19.35 1.33 -17.49
N ALA A 167 -20.04 0.76 -16.53
CA ALA A 167 -21.15 -0.17 -16.72
C ALA A 167 -22.50 0.54 -16.91
N GLY A 168 -22.51 1.88 -16.97
CA GLY A 168 -23.68 2.69 -17.27
C GLY A 168 -24.59 2.97 -16.07
N LYS A 169 -24.07 2.84 -14.84
CA LYS A 169 -24.79 3.12 -13.59
C LYS A 169 -23.97 4.05 -12.69
N PRO A 170 -24.63 4.98 -11.94
CA PRO A 170 -23.94 5.72 -10.90
C PRO A 170 -23.46 4.78 -9.78
N VAL A 171 -22.45 5.21 -9.06
CA VAL A 171 -21.84 4.47 -7.96
C VAL A 171 -22.40 4.99 -6.63
N LYS A 172 -23.00 4.10 -5.85
CA LYS A 172 -23.45 4.31 -4.47
C LYS A 172 -22.76 3.38 -3.49
N ARG A 173 -22.34 2.20 -3.99
CA ARG A 173 -21.61 1.19 -3.23
C ARG A 173 -20.27 0.91 -3.92
N LEU A 174 -19.21 1.39 -3.30
CA LEU A 174 -17.85 1.28 -3.81
C LEU A 174 -17.14 0.11 -3.12
N ALA A 175 -16.48 -0.74 -3.91
CA ALA A 175 -15.49 -1.67 -3.42
C ALA A 175 -14.09 -1.11 -3.70
N VAL A 176 -13.19 -1.25 -2.73
CA VAL A 176 -11.77 -0.90 -2.91
C VAL A 176 -10.89 -2.09 -2.54
N ILE A 177 -9.88 -2.31 -3.34
CA ILE A 177 -8.77 -3.21 -3.05
C ILE A 177 -7.53 -2.68 -3.76
N SER A 178 -6.49 -2.37 -2.99
CA SER A 178 -5.27 -1.74 -3.47
C SER A 178 -4.44 -2.69 -4.35
N GLY A 179 -3.36 -2.21 -4.93
CA GLY A 179 -2.40 -3.01 -5.67
C GLY A 179 -3.03 -3.80 -6.84
N ALA A 180 -2.73 -5.07 -6.93
CA ALA A 180 -3.14 -5.94 -8.05
C ALA A 180 -4.52 -6.60 -7.86
N GLY A 181 -5.50 -5.90 -7.28
CA GLY A 181 -6.81 -6.42 -6.90
C GLY A 181 -7.82 -6.65 -8.04
N GLY A 182 -7.46 -6.36 -9.30
CA GLY A 182 -8.40 -6.40 -10.42
C GLY A 182 -9.04 -7.77 -10.72
N SER A 183 -8.43 -8.87 -10.30
CA SER A 183 -9.00 -10.22 -10.44
C SER A 183 -10.18 -10.49 -9.50
N LEU A 184 -10.30 -9.69 -8.43
CA LEU A 184 -11.32 -9.85 -7.38
C LEU A 184 -12.64 -9.11 -7.70
N PHE A 185 -12.85 -8.76 -8.98
CA PHE A 185 -14.08 -8.11 -9.42
C PHE A 185 -15.34 -8.97 -9.17
N ALA A 186 -15.21 -10.30 -9.23
CA ALA A 186 -16.34 -11.21 -8.96
C ALA A 186 -16.76 -11.15 -7.49
N ASP A 187 -15.81 -11.07 -6.57
CA ASP A 187 -16.07 -10.93 -5.14
C ASP A 187 -16.73 -9.57 -4.84
N ALA A 188 -16.27 -8.50 -5.48
CA ALA A 188 -16.92 -7.19 -5.37
C ALA A 188 -18.37 -7.20 -5.86
N ILE A 189 -18.68 -7.93 -6.95
CA ILE A 189 -20.06 -8.14 -7.44
C ILE A 189 -20.88 -8.89 -6.40
N ALA A 190 -20.34 -9.95 -5.81
CA ALA A 190 -21.03 -10.74 -4.80
C ALA A 190 -21.39 -9.91 -3.56
N MET A 191 -20.59 -8.87 -3.25
CA MET A 191 -20.85 -7.90 -2.19
C MET A 191 -21.82 -6.78 -2.61
N GLY A 192 -22.34 -6.82 -3.84
CA GLY A 192 -23.28 -5.82 -4.35
C GLY A 192 -22.65 -4.46 -4.68
N ALA A 193 -21.35 -4.42 -4.98
CA ALA A 193 -20.70 -3.19 -5.39
C ALA A 193 -21.16 -2.73 -6.78
N ASP A 194 -21.26 -1.42 -6.97
CA ASP A 194 -21.50 -0.78 -8.28
C ASP A 194 -20.18 -0.55 -9.04
N CYS A 195 -19.08 -0.38 -8.29
CA CYS A 195 -17.76 -0.12 -8.83
C CYS A 195 -16.69 -0.77 -7.97
N LEU A 196 -15.66 -1.33 -8.61
CA LEU A 196 -14.40 -1.71 -7.98
C LEU A 196 -13.32 -0.68 -8.33
N LEU A 197 -12.70 -0.09 -7.31
CA LEU A 197 -11.49 0.71 -7.44
C LEU A 197 -10.30 -0.12 -6.97
N THR A 198 -9.28 -0.25 -7.83
CA THR A 198 -8.07 -1.02 -7.57
C THR A 198 -6.84 -0.33 -8.16
N GLY A 199 -5.63 -0.81 -7.82
CA GLY A 199 -4.41 -0.32 -8.46
C GLY A 199 -4.28 -0.84 -9.88
N GLU A 200 -4.39 -2.15 -10.08
CA GLU A 200 -4.14 -2.80 -11.37
C GLU A 200 -5.29 -3.72 -11.77
N ALA A 201 -5.68 -3.61 -13.03
CA ALA A 201 -6.59 -4.54 -13.68
C ALA A 201 -6.15 -4.78 -15.11
N ASN A 202 -6.19 -6.04 -15.55
CA ASN A 202 -5.88 -6.39 -16.92
C ASN A 202 -7.09 -6.17 -17.86
N HIS A 203 -6.84 -6.30 -19.18
CA HIS A 203 -7.85 -6.09 -20.21
C HIS A 203 -9.09 -7.00 -20.04
N HIS A 204 -8.88 -8.26 -19.70
CA HIS A 204 -9.99 -9.22 -19.55
C HIS A 204 -10.81 -8.94 -18.29
N HIS A 205 -10.18 -8.57 -17.18
CA HIS A 205 -10.91 -8.14 -15.98
C HIS A 205 -11.86 -6.97 -16.29
N ALA A 206 -11.41 -6.00 -17.10
CA ALA A 206 -12.22 -4.86 -17.49
C ALA A 206 -13.42 -5.24 -18.37
N ILE A 207 -13.22 -6.17 -19.32
CA ILE A 207 -14.30 -6.69 -20.18
C ILE A 207 -15.34 -7.42 -19.33
N ASP A 208 -14.88 -8.34 -18.48
CA ASP A 208 -15.78 -9.19 -17.69
C ASP A 208 -16.53 -8.40 -16.63
N ALA A 209 -15.87 -7.50 -15.91
CA ALA A 209 -16.52 -6.60 -14.95
C ALA A 209 -17.65 -5.82 -15.62
N LYS A 210 -17.35 -5.16 -16.74
CA LYS A 210 -18.36 -4.38 -17.50
C LYS A 210 -19.52 -5.24 -17.98
N ARG A 211 -19.23 -6.43 -18.53
CA ARG A 211 -20.25 -7.38 -19.00
C ARG A 211 -21.17 -7.84 -17.88
N LEU A 212 -20.66 -7.96 -16.66
CA LEU A 212 -21.39 -8.35 -15.46
C LEU A 212 -22.04 -7.16 -14.74
N GLY A 213 -21.91 -5.94 -15.26
CA GLY A 213 -22.58 -4.75 -14.72
C GLY A 213 -21.83 -4.05 -13.59
N LEU A 214 -20.54 -4.36 -13.39
CA LEU A 214 -19.65 -3.70 -12.46
C LEU A 214 -18.77 -2.69 -13.20
N SER A 215 -18.76 -1.44 -12.76
CA SER A 215 -17.74 -0.48 -13.18
C SER A 215 -16.40 -0.80 -12.53
N LEU A 216 -15.29 -0.48 -13.21
CA LEU A 216 -13.96 -0.76 -12.70
C LEU A 216 -13.05 0.46 -12.93
N ILE A 217 -12.34 0.88 -11.89
CA ILE A 217 -11.35 1.96 -11.92
C ILE A 217 -10.00 1.37 -11.52
N ALA A 218 -9.00 1.52 -12.37
CA ALA A 218 -7.61 1.14 -12.08
C ALA A 218 -6.77 2.41 -11.99
N ALA A 219 -6.24 2.69 -10.79
CA ALA A 219 -5.64 3.97 -10.44
C ALA A 219 -4.12 3.90 -10.17
N GLY A 220 -3.49 2.75 -10.45
CA GLY A 220 -2.07 2.51 -10.25
C GLY A 220 -1.76 1.81 -8.92
N HIS A 221 -0.85 0.83 -8.97
CA HIS A 221 -0.43 0.05 -7.81
C HIS A 221 0.12 0.97 -6.72
N TYR A 222 1.19 1.66 -7.03
CA TYR A 222 1.83 2.63 -6.13
C TYR A 222 0.84 3.64 -5.55
N ALA A 223 -0.03 4.21 -6.38
CA ALA A 223 -0.92 5.28 -5.96
C ALA A 223 -2.01 4.82 -4.98
N THR A 224 -2.48 3.58 -5.10
CA THR A 224 -3.50 3.02 -4.20
C THR A 224 -2.94 2.56 -2.87
N GLU A 225 -1.63 2.31 -2.77
CA GLU A 225 -0.98 1.79 -1.56
C GLU A 225 -0.12 2.84 -0.84
N PHE A 226 0.59 3.70 -1.55
CA PHE A 226 1.52 4.66 -0.94
C PHE A 226 0.91 5.51 0.19
N PRO A 227 -0.36 5.92 0.17
CA PRO A 227 -0.98 6.67 1.28
C PRO A 227 -0.89 5.99 2.65
N VAL A 228 -0.75 4.64 2.71
CA VAL A 228 -0.60 3.92 3.99
C VAL A 228 0.69 4.28 4.73
N THR A 229 1.73 4.71 4.02
CA THR A 229 3.03 5.06 4.63
C THR A 229 2.89 6.17 5.67
N ALA A 230 2.05 7.17 5.38
CA ALA A 230 1.74 8.24 6.33
C ALA A 230 0.94 7.74 7.53
N ALA A 231 -0.01 6.81 7.32
CA ALA A 231 -0.81 6.20 8.39
C ALA A 231 0.05 5.33 9.31
N VAL A 232 0.93 4.49 8.75
CA VAL A 232 1.89 3.68 9.51
C VAL A 232 2.82 4.58 10.32
N ALA A 233 3.37 5.63 9.71
CA ALA A 233 4.23 6.57 10.41
C ALA A 233 3.50 7.25 11.58
N ALA A 234 2.23 7.62 11.41
CA ALA A 234 1.42 8.22 12.47
C ALA A 234 1.15 7.23 13.62
N LYS A 235 0.80 5.97 13.30
CA LYS A 235 0.58 4.91 14.29
C LYS A 235 1.85 4.59 15.07
N LEU A 236 3.02 4.50 14.40
CA LEU A 236 4.31 4.29 15.07
C LEU A 236 4.68 5.43 16.00
N ARG A 237 4.51 6.69 15.59
CA ARG A 237 4.75 7.86 16.46
C ARG A 237 3.84 7.84 17.69
N ALA A 238 2.59 7.40 17.54
CA ALA A 238 1.66 7.27 18.68
C ALA A 238 2.05 6.13 19.62
N ALA A 239 2.50 5.00 19.10
CA ALA A 239 2.93 3.84 19.87
C ALA A 239 4.28 4.06 20.58
N LEU A 240 5.20 4.76 19.93
CA LEU A 240 6.57 4.99 20.38
C LEU A 240 6.94 6.49 20.27
N PRO A 241 6.49 7.35 21.19
CA PRO A 241 6.65 8.80 21.06
C PRO A 241 8.10 9.31 21.05
N GLU A 242 9.06 8.51 21.52
CA GLU A 242 10.49 8.82 21.48
C GLU A 242 11.14 8.52 20.13
N LEU A 243 10.41 7.81 19.24
CA LEU A 243 10.91 7.41 17.92
C LEU A 243 10.67 8.53 16.91
N GLU A 244 11.70 8.97 16.22
CA GLU A 244 11.53 9.83 15.05
C GLU A 244 11.15 8.97 13.84
N VAL A 245 9.95 9.20 13.30
CA VAL A 245 9.47 8.45 12.12
C VAL A 245 9.31 9.43 10.96
N LEU A 246 10.05 9.19 9.89
CA LEU A 246 10.01 9.94 8.64
C LEU A 246 9.22 9.14 7.59
N VAL A 247 8.65 9.82 6.60
CA VAL A 247 8.12 9.19 5.39
C VAL A 247 9.10 9.43 4.26
N SER A 248 9.34 8.40 3.45
CA SER A 248 10.26 8.48 2.32
C SER A 248 9.78 9.49 1.28
N THR A 249 10.71 10.27 0.75
CA THR A 249 10.49 11.21 -0.35
C THR A 249 11.09 10.71 -1.67
N GLU A 250 11.92 9.67 -1.61
CA GLU A 250 12.52 9.03 -2.78
C GLU A 250 11.72 7.81 -3.28
N ASN A 251 10.82 7.25 -2.44
CA ASN A 251 9.92 6.19 -2.88
C ASN A 251 8.85 6.77 -3.83
N ARG A 252 8.91 6.39 -5.09
CA ARG A 252 8.06 6.90 -6.18
C ARG A 252 7.58 5.76 -7.06
N ASP A 253 6.50 6.02 -7.81
CA ASP A 253 6.05 5.12 -8.86
C ASP A 253 7.23 4.85 -9.83
N PRO A 254 7.58 3.58 -10.11
CA PRO A 254 8.62 3.24 -11.07
C PRO A 254 8.23 3.60 -12.52
N TYR A 255 6.95 3.74 -12.80
CA TYR A 255 6.47 4.10 -14.12
C TYR A 255 6.54 5.61 -14.37
N THR A 256 6.80 5.97 -15.61
CA THR A 256 6.67 7.34 -16.12
C THR A 256 5.56 7.37 -17.14
N TYR A 257 4.62 8.29 -16.97
CA TYR A 257 3.44 8.42 -17.83
C TYR A 257 3.63 9.59 -18.80
N LEU A 258 3.10 9.43 -20.03
CA LEU A 258 3.14 10.42 -21.10
C LEU A 258 1.86 11.25 -21.15
#